data_23ae7b5d1818c1afa95b2cc27a569386
#
_entry.id   23ae7b5d1818c1afa95b2cc27a569386
#
_cell.length_a   1.000
_cell.length_b   1.000
_cell.length_c   1.000
_cell.angle_alpha   90.00
_cell.angle_beta   90.00
_cell.angle_gamma   90.00
#
_symmetry.space_group_name_H-M   'P 1'
#
loop_
_entity.id
_entity.type
_entity.pdbx_description
1 polymer ?
#
loop_
_entity_poly.entity_id
_entity_poly.type
_entity_poly.pdbx_seq_one_letter_code
_entity_poly.pdbx_strand_id
1 'polypeptide(L)'
;QLIAAVLEFRLGNTFGGVAFTSYGLFWWWWALLNWTVGAGWIHAPDAATVGVTLFLWGLFTFGLWIATFRSNRLVWSIFLFLWTTFFLLAGAILAS
;
A
#
# COMPACT_ATOMS: atom_id res chain seq x y z
N GLN A 1 -4.29 4.14 10.54
CA GLN A 1 -2.89 3.68 10.33
C GLN A 1 -1.87 4.78 10.60
N LEU A 2 -2.17 6.05 10.26
CA LEU A 2 -1.25 7.15 10.56
C LEU A 2 -1.09 7.36 12.05
N ILE A 3 -2.16 7.22 12.82
CA ILE A 3 -2.09 7.28 14.28
C ILE A 3 -1.24 6.14 14.81
N ALA A 4 -1.44 4.93 14.28
CA ALA A 4 -0.62 3.77 14.65
C ALA A 4 0.85 4.00 14.31
N ALA A 5 1.15 4.68 13.21
CA ALA A 5 2.52 4.99 12.82
C ALA A 5 3.20 5.89 13.87
N VAL A 6 2.51 6.92 14.32
CA VAL A 6 3.05 7.82 15.36
C VAL A 6 3.37 7.04 16.64
N LEU A 7 2.46 6.16 17.06
CA LEU A 7 2.68 5.34 18.25
C LEU A 7 3.87 4.40 18.08
N GLU A 8 4.01 3.78 16.90
CA GLU A 8 5.14 2.89 16.62
C GLU A 8 6.48 3.63 16.64
N PHE A 9 6.55 4.84 16.08
CA PHE A 9 7.76 5.64 16.14
C PHE A 9 8.11 6.02 17.57
N ARG A 10 7.11 6.36 18.40
CA ARG A 10 7.33 6.68 19.82
C ARG A 10 7.85 5.47 20.60
N LEU A 11 7.44 4.27 20.22
CA LEU A 11 7.93 3.04 20.85
C LEU A 11 9.27 2.56 20.30
N GLY A 12 9.84 3.29 19.35
CA GLY A 12 11.12 2.94 18.73
C GLY A 12 11.03 1.89 17.64
N ASN A 13 9.85 1.52 17.20
CA ASN A 13 9.65 0.56 16.13
C ASN A 13 9.63 1.27 14.77
N THR A 14 10.81 1.52 14.21
CA THR A 14 10.94 2.23 12.94
C THR A 14 10.29 1.48 11.79
N PHE A 15 10.43 0.15 11.73
CA PHE A 15 9.81 -0.63 10.66
C PHE A 15 8.28 -0.48 10.68
N GLY A 16 7.66 -0.65 11.85
CA GLY A 16 6.21 -0.49 12.00
C GLY A 16 5.77 0.93 11.66
N GLY A 17 6.55 1.93 12.10
CA GLY A 17 6.26 3.32 11.79
C GLY A 17 6.28 3.60 10.30
N VAL A 18 7.29 3.11 9.59
CA VAL A 18 7.38 3.28 8.13
C VAL A 18 6.23 2.57 7.44
N ALA A 19 5.94 1.33 7.81
CA ALA A 19 4.88 0.55 7.20
C ALA A 19 3.52 1.23 7.38
N PHE A 20 3.17 1.62 8.60
CA PHE A 20 1.88 2.25 8.87
C PHE A 20 1.76 3.62 8.21
N THR A 21 2.84 4.41 8.17
CA THR A 21 2.83 5.70 7.48
C THR A 21 2.58 5.49 5.99
N SER A 22 3.32 4.58 5.37
CA SER A 22 3.24 4.33 3.94
C SER A 22 1.85 3.84 3.54
N TYR A 23 1.31 2.85 4.24
CA TYR A 23 -0.01 2.30 3.90
C TYR A 23 -1.14 3.25 4.29
N GLY A 24 -0.99 4.01 5.37
CA GLY A 24 -1.95 5.05 5.71
C GLY A 24 -2.05 6.10 4.63
N LEU A 25 -0.92 6.57 4.11
CA LEU A 25 -0.88 7.52 3.00
C LEU A 25 -1.43 6.91 1.72
N PHE A 26 -1.16 5.64 1.45
CA PHE A 26 -1.73 4.94 0.30
C PHE A 26 -3.26 4.95 0.36
N TRP A 27 -3.85 4.62 1.51
CA TRP A 27 -5.30 4.61 1.65
C TRP A 27 -5.90 6.01 1.54
N TRP A 28 -5.22 7.05 2.06
CA TRP A 28 -5.63 8.43 1.88
C TRP A 28 -5.63 8.81 0.40
N TRP A 29 -4.56 8.46 -0.32
CA TRP A 29 -4.48 8.71 -1.75
C TRP A 29 -5.62 8.03 -2.50
N TRP A 30 -5.86 6.76 -2.20
CA TRP A 30 -6.91 5.99 -2.85
C TRP A 30 -8.29 6.58 -2.60
N ALA A 31 -8.59 6.94 -1.35
CA ALA A 31 -9.87 7.53 -0.98
C ALA A 31 -10.08 8.90 -1.63
N LEU A 32 -9.07 9.76 -1.61
CA LEU A 32 -9.15 11.08 -2.24
C LEU A 32 -9.30 10.97 -3.74
N LEU A 33 -8.58 10.05 -4.39
CA LEU A 33 -8.71 9.83 -5.82
C LEU A 33 -10.14 9.43 -6.18
N ASN A 34 -10.69 8.45 -5.48
CA ASN A 34 -12.05 8.00 -5.77
C ASN A 34 -13.08 9.08 -5.49
N TRP A 35 -12.89 9.85 -4.42
CA TRP A 35 -13.82 10.92 -4.08
C TRP A 35 -13.78 12.04 -5.13
N THR A 36 -12.59 12.51 -5.52
CA THR A 36 -12.48 13.60 -6.49
C THR A 36 -12.97 13.18 -7.87
N VAL A 37 -12.74 11.95 -8.28
CA VAL A 37 -13.28 11.40 -9.53
C VAL A 37 -14.82 11.35 -9.44
N GLY A 38 -15.35 10.83 -8.35
CA GLY A 38 -16.80 10.73 -8.15
C GLY A 38 -17.49 12.07 -8.06
N ALA A 39 -16.82 13.10 -7.55
CA ALA A 39 -17.36 14.47 -7.49
C ALA A 39 -17.23 15.22 -8.82
N GLY A 40 -16.57 14.63 -9.82
CA GLY A 40 -16.37 15.25 -11.12
C GLY A 40 -15.29 16.33 -11.14
N TRP A 41 -14.48 16.44 -10.12
CA TRP A 41 -13.44 17.47 -10.03
C TRP A 41 -12.25 17.17 -10.95
N ILE A 42 -11.95 15.90 -11.18
CA ILE A 42 -10.89 15.47 -12.06
C ILE A 42 -11.36 14.29 -12.91
N HIS A 43 -10.69 14.08 -14.02
CA HIS A 43 -10.93 12.88 -14.83
C HIS A 43 -10.29 11.68 -14.15
N ALA A 44 -10.95 10.52 -14.28
CA ALA A 44 -10.37 9.28 -13.77
C ALA A 44 -9.05 9.01 -14.48
N PRO A 45 -7.98 8.59 -13.74
CA PRO A 45 -6.75 8.13 -14.37
C PRO A 45 -7.05 6.92 -15.26
N ASP A 46 -6.25 6.75 -16.32
CA ASP A 46 -6.42 5.56 -17.15
C ASP A 46 -6.01 4.30 -16.37
N ALA A 47 -6.44 3.14 -16.88
CA ALA A 47 -6.16 1.88 -16.22
C ALA A 47 -4.66 1.60 -16.15
N ALA A 48 -3.89 2.02 -17.17
CA ALA A 48 -2.45 1.80 -17.17
C ALA A 48 -1.77 2.56 -16.04
N THR A 49 -2.14 3.81 -15.79
CA THR A 49 -1.57 4.62 -14.70
C THR A 49 -1.87 3.99 -13.34
N VAL A 50 -3.13 3.62 -13.11
CA VAL A 50 -3.53 2.99 -11.83
C VAL A 50 -2.82 1.65 -11.66
N GLY A 51 -2.76 0.84 -12.72
CA GLY A 51 -2.11 -0.47 -12.66
C GLY A 51 -0.62 -0.36 -12.37
N VAL A 52 0.09 0.58 -13.00
CA VAL A 52 1.51 0.80 -12.74
C VAL A 52 1.72 1.27 -11.30
N THR A 53 0.86 2.16 -10.80
CA THR A 53 0.94 2.63 -9.42
C THR A 53 0.79 1.47 -8.43
N LEU A 54 -0.19 0.60 -8.65
CA LEU A 54 -0.39 -0.58 -7.80
C LEU A 54 0.78 -1.56 -7.90
N PHE A 55 1.35 -1.71 -9.10
CA PHE A 55 2.53 -2.54 -9.29
C PHE A 55 3.72 -2.02 -8.48
N LEU A 56 3.95 -0.71 -8.49
CA LEU A 56 5.02 -0.09 -7.70
C LEU A 56 4.79 -0.27 -6.20
N TRP A 57 3.53 -0.15 -5.74
CA TRP A 57 3.20 -0.46 -4.36
C TRP A 57 3.43 -1.92 -4.03
N GLY A 58 3.17 -2.82 -4.99
CA GLY A 58 3.48 -4.24 -4.84
C GLY A 58 4.97 -4.48 -4.66
N LEU A 59 5.81 -3.83 -5.44
CA LEU A 59 7.26 -3.92 -5.30
C LEU A 59 7.73 -3.40 -3.94
N PHE A 60 7.19 -2.27 -3.50
CA PHE A 60 7.49 -1.72 -2.19
C PHE A 60 7.11 -2.69 -1.08
N THR A 61 5.90 -3.25 -1.17
CA THR A 61 5.40 -4.22 -0.19
C THR A 61 6.24 -5.50 -0.20
N PHE A 62 6.64 -5.96 -1.38
CA PHE A 62 7.52 -7.12 -1.52
C PHE A 62 8.86 -6.90 -0.81
N GLY A 63 9.44 -5.70 -0.96
CA GLY A 63 10.67 -5.35 -0.25
C GLY A 63 10.49 -5.36 1.26
N LEU A 64 9.38 -4.81 1.75
CA LEU A 64 9.07 -4.86 3.18
C LEU A 64 8.85 -6.30 3.67
N TRP A 65 8.23 -7.15 2.85
CA TRP A 65 8.03 -8.56 3.19
C TRP A 65 9.37 -9.27 3.38
N ILE A 66 10.34 -9.02 2.50
CA ILE A 66 11.69 -9.57 2.66
C ILE A 66 12.28 -9.14 4.01
N ALA A 67 12.07 -7.89 4.40
CA ALA A 67 12.54 -7.38 5.68
C ALA A 67 11.87 -8.06 6.88
N THR A 68 10.73 -8.72 6.69
CA THR A 68 10.02 -9.40 7.77
C THR A 68 10.48 -10.83 8.01
N PHE A 69 11.44 -11.35 7.24
CA PHE A 69 11.86 -12.75 7.36
C PHE A 69 12.33 -13.12 8.76
N ARG A 70 12.82 -12.17 9.53
CA ARG A 70 13.26 -12.38 10.91
C ARG A 70 12.24 -11.91 11.93
N SER A 71 11.05 -11.45 11.49
CA SER A 71 9.96 -11.04 12.34
C SER A 71 9.04 -12.23 12.65
N ASN A 72 7.95 -11.98 13.38
CA ASN A 72 7.01 -13.05 13.68
C ASN A 72 6.24 -13.49 12.42
N ARG A 73 5.66 -14.68 12.49
CA ARG A 73 4.95 -15.26 11.35
C ARG A 73 3.70 -14.48 10.96
N LEU A 74 3.07 -13.82 11.92
CA LEU A 74 1.87 -13.03 11.64
C LEU A 74 2.19 -11.85 10.71
N VAL A 75 3.22 -11.07 11.05
CA VAL A 75 3.65 -9.94 10.22
C VAL A 75 4.11 -10.42 8.86
N TRP A 76 4.89 -11.50 8.80
CA TRP A 76 5.34 -12.10 7.55
C TRP A 76 4.15 -12.48 6.65
N SER A 77 3.14 -13.11 7.23
CA SER A 77 1.95 -13.53 6.48
C SER A 77 1.15 -12.34 5.96
N ILE A 78 0.99 -11.28 6.76
CA ILE A 78 0.27 -10.08 6.36
C ILE A 78 0.94 -9.45 5.13
N PHE A 79 2.26 -9.28 5.16
CA PHE A 79 2.97 -8.69 4.03
C PHE A 79 2.98 -9.60 2.82
N LEU A 80 3.00 -10.93 3.01
CA LEU A 80 2.87 -11.87 1.90
C LEU A 80 1.55 -11.68 1.16
N PHE A 81 0.45 -11.60 1.89
CA PHE A 81 -0.87 -11.37 1.29
C PHE A 81 -0.96 -9.99 0.66
N LEU A 82 -0.34 -8.97 1.26
CA LEU A 82 -0.39 -7.61 0.73
C LEU A 82 0.31 -7.50 -0.62
N TRP A 83 1.55 -7.96 -0.75
CA TRP A 83 2.24 -7.81 -2.03
C TRP A 83 1.60 -8.67 -3.12
N THR A 84 1.09 -9.84 -2.76
CA THR A 84 0.34 -10.68 -3.69
C THR A 84 -0.91 -9.95 -4.18
N THR A 85 -1.65 -9.31 -3.27
CA THR A 85 -2.85 -8.55 -3.60
C THR A 85 -2.53 -7.39 -4.54
N PHE A 86 -1.49 -6.62 -4.25
CA PHE A 86 -1.10 -5.49 -5.11
C PHE A 86 -0.75 -5.96 -6.52
N PHE A 87 -0.01 -7.04 -6.66
CA PHE A 87 0.35 -7.56 -7.99
C PHE A 87 -0.86 -8.11 -8.74
N LEU A 88 -1.77 -8.80 -8.05
CA LEU A 88 -2.98 -9.31 -8.69
C LEU A 88 -3.88 -8.17 -9.14
N LEU A 89 -4.05 -7.13 -8.33
CA LEU A 89 -4.85 -5.96 -8.71
C LEU A 89 -4.20 -5.22 -9.88
N ALA A 90 -2.90 -5.03 -9.86
CA ALA A 90 -2.18 -4.38 -10.95
C ALA A 90 -2.34 -5.17 -12.24
N GLY A 91 -2.17 -6.49 -12.18
CA GLY A 91 -2.34 -7.36 -13.34
C GLY A 91 -3.76 -7.33 -13.91
N ALA A 92 -4.75 -7.37 -13.04
CA ALA A 92 -6.15 -7.31 -13.45
C ALA A 92 -6.48 -5.98 -14.12
N ILE A 93 -6.01 -4.86 -13.56
CA ILE A 93 -6.27 -3.53 -14.11
C ILE A 93 -5.53 -3.34 -15.43
N LEU A 94 -4.27 -3.77 -15.53
CA LEU A 94 -3.48 -3.62 -16.76
C LEU A 94 -3.98 -4.53 -17.88
N ALA A 95 -4.61 -5.66 -17.53
CA ALA A 95 -5.15 -6.59 -18.50
C ALA A 95 -6.55 -6.22 -19.01
N SER A 96 -7.20 -5.26 -18.36
CA SER A 96 -8.57 -4.87 -18.72
C SER A 96 -8.65 -3.92 -19.90
#